data_e491af1320863c22c3d9af1568dfc13b
#
_entry.id   e491af1320863c22c3d9af1568dfc13b
#
_cell.length_a   1.000
_cell.length_b   1.000
_cell.length_c   1.000
_cell.angle_alpha   90.00
_cell.angle_beta   90.00
_cell.angle_gamma   90.00
#
_symmetry.space_group_name_H-M   'P 1'
#
loop_
_entity.id
_entity.type
_entity.pdbx_description
1 polymer ?
#
loop_
_entity_poly.entity_id
_entity_poly.type
_entity_poly.pdbx_seq_one_letter_code
_entity_poly.pdbx_strand_id
1 'polypeptide(L)'
;MNKQRLTLQLGEVTLAYSIFTKHRSSSDSDSNVIKPKHHKRRILLLHGAGVAGELTWTFIANYLEHWDEILIPDLLGMGNSFFEPTDTFSFTINDMMQSLFSLLRHHNWQSFDLAGYSLGGLVALELNREICARVPSCPDNMSVGHLCLIEPALFSDQSLRSALAFRETFTPIANNIKADPSDSRHFMAFLDLVSPHRKGHEKTDALAVQRLQVRPHGFANALLAVSYYAKTLNETSLKQLLAAIPPGVGIIGELSNAGLMLAQQNIKQYQPNWHIEQLANADHSLVYVRPKKVAHLINNYLC
;
A
#
# COMPACT_ATOMS: atom_id res chain seq x y z
N MET A 1 15.17 6.71 16.41
CA MET A 1 14.99 5.91 15.17
C MET A 1 15.93 6.45 14.10
N ASN A 2 16.75 5.61 13.49
CA ASN A 2 17.64 5.98 12.39
C ASN A 2 16.93 5.74 11.06
N LYS A 3 17.03 6.69 10.11
CA LYS A 3 16.43 6.63 8.77
C LYS A 3 17.51 6.71 7.72
N GLN A 4 17.48 5.80 6.76
CA GLN A 4 18.33 5.80 5.57
C GLN A 4 17.47 5.82 4.32
N ARG A 5 17.85 6.61 3.31
CA ARG A 5 17.31 6.61 1.95
C ARG A 5 18.28 5.91 1.05
N LEU A 6 17.79 4.94 0.31
CA LEU A 6 18.60 4.04 -0.51
C LEU A 6 17.93 3.83 -1.85
N THR A 7 18.69 3.30 -2.80
CA THR A 7 18.19 2.85 -4.09
C THR A 7 18.67 1.44 -4.38
N LEU A 8 17.87 0.67 -5.10
CA LEU A 8 18.20 -0.64 -5.62
C LEU A 8 18.02 -0.61 -7.13
N GLN A 9 19.10 -0.93 -7.87
CA GLN A 9 19.04 -1.04 -9.32
C GLN A 9 18.52 -2.41 -9.74
N LEU A 10 17.47 -2.46 -10.54
CA LEU A 10 16.81 -3.67 -11.06
C LEU A 10 16.71 -3.58 -12.58
N GLY A 11 17.81 -3.85 -13.29
CA GLY A 11 17.90 -3.60 -14.73
C GLY A 11 17.74 -2.11 -15.06
N GLU A 12 16.72 -1.77 -15.84
CA GLU A 12 16.39 -0.39 -16.23
C GLU A 12 15.57 0.36 -15.16
N VAL A 13 15.25 -0.30 -14.05
CA VAL A 13 14.46 0.27 -12.96
C VAL A 13 15.37 0.67 -11.80
N THR A 14 15.28 1.92 -11.37
CA THR A 14 15.80 2.37 -10.08
C THR A 14 14.66 2.39 -9.07
N LEU A 15 14.71 1.49 -8.09
CA LEU A 15 13.76 1.42 -6.99
C LEU A 15 14.30 2.20 -5.79
N ALA A 16 13.66 3.30 -5.43
CA ALA A 16 13.99 4.09 -4.25
C ALA A 16 13.22 3.57 -3.03
N TYR A 17 13.83 3.62 -1.87
CA TYR A 17 13.19 3.21 -0.62
C TYR A 17 13.85 3.86 0.59
N SER A 18 13.10 3.90 1.69
CA SER A 18 13.61 4.27 3.01
C SER A 18 13.56 3.07 3.94
N ILE A 19 14.60 2.91 4.76
CA ILE A 19 14.61 1.96 5.86
C ILE A 19 14.78 2.71 7.18
N PHE A 20 13.91 2.41 8.13
CA PHE A 20 13.97 2.94 9.49
C PHE A 20 14.37 1.81 10.43
N THR A 21 15.40 2.05 11.24
CA THR A 21 15.86 1.09 12.26
C THR A 21 15.71 1.69 13.64
N LYS A 22 15.15 0.92 14.58
CA LYS A 22 15.10 1.25 15.99
C LYS A 22 16.20 0.51 16.73
N HIS A 23 17.06 1.24 17.41
CA HIS A 23 17.94 0.64 18.41
C HIS A 23 17.13 0.49 19.69
N ARG A 24 16.78 -0.74 20.07
CA ARG A 24 16.36 -1.00 21.44
C ARG A 24 17.61 -0.89 22.30
N SER A 25 17.66 0.12 23.18
CA SER A 25 18.71 0.20 24.19
C SER A 25 18.61 -1.07 25.05
N SER A 26 19.63 -1.89 24.99
CA SER A 26 19.81 -3.00 25.94
C SER A 26 20.17 -2.39 27.30
N SER A 27 19.17 -1.93 28.02
CA SER A 27 19.33 -1.48 29.41
C SER A 27 19.31 -2.66 30.38
N ASP A 28 20.11 -3.72 30.13
CA ASP A 28 20.39 -4.77 31.09
C ASP A 28 21.74 -5.38 30.77
N SER A 29 22.78 -4.73 31.29
CA SER A 29 24.17 -5.19 31.22
C SER A 29 24.54 -6.16 32.36
N ASP A 30 23.60 -6.84 32.97
CA ASP A 30 23.90 -7.81 34.02
C ASP A 30 23.08 -9.09 33.86
N SER A 31 23.58 -10.02 33.05
CA SER A 31 23.47 -11.47 33.31
C SER A 31 24.17 -12.26 32.17
N ASN A 32 25.07 -13.18 32.51
CA ASN A 32 25.68 -14.19 31.65
C ASN A 32 24.69 -15.24 31.12
N VAL A 33 23.45 -14.86 30.87
CA VAL A 33 22.41 -15.72 30.26
C VAL A 33 22.49 -15.49 28.77
N ILE A 34 22.77 -16.54 28.00
CA ILE A 34 22.65 -16.55 26.53
C ILE A 34 21.18 -16.23 26.21
N LYS A 35 20.90 -14.92 25.97
CA LYS A 35 19.56 -14.48 25.55
C LYS A 35 19.27 -15.11 24.19
N PRO A 36 18.10 -15.73 23.96
CA PRO A 36 17.71 -16.24 22.65
C PRO A 36 17.83 -15.10 21.63
N LYS A 37 18.35 -15.38 20.42
CA LYS A 37 18.47 -14.40 19.32
C LYS A 37 17.08 -13.77 19.14
N HIS A 38 16.96 -12.50 19.49
CA HIS A 38 15.72 -11.75 19.31
C HIS A 38 15.47 -11.66 17.81
N HIS A 39 14.44 -12.34 17.31
CA HIS A 39 14.02 -12.19 15.92
C HIS A 39 13.54 -10.75 15.72
N LYS A 40 14.20 -10.01 14.83
CA LYS A 40 13.79 -8.65 14.48
C LYS A 40 12.38 -8.67 13.92
N ARG A 41 11.48 -7.87 14.50
CA ARG A 41 10.17 -7.61 13.91
C ARG A 41 10.30 -6.58 12.80
N ARG A 42 9.67 -6.87 11.68
CA ARG A 42 9.78 -6.12 10.43
C ARG A 42 8.43 -5.79 9.87
N ILE A 43 8.28 -4.60 9.27
CA ILE A 43 7.06 -4.22 8.57
C ILE A 43 7.39 -3.54 7.25
N LEU A 44 6.71 -3.95 6.18
CA LEU A 44 6.73 -3.34 4.87
C LEU A 44 5.51 -2.42 4.71
N LEU A 45 5.72 -1.15 4.34
CA LEU A 45 4.66 -0.14 4.19
C LEU A 45 4.56 0.33 2.74
N LEU A 46 3.43 0.06 2.08
CA LEU A 46 3.18 0.35 0.67
C LEU A 46 2.21 1.52 0.51
N HIS A 47 2.62 2.55 -0.25
CA HIS A 47 1.86 3.79 -0.43
C HIS A 47 0.81 3.73 -1.55
N GLY A 48 -0.07 4.73 -1.62
CA GLY A 48 -1.08 4.90 -2.64
C GLY A 48 -0.53 5.42 -3.99
N ALA A 49 -1.39 5.43 -5.02
CA ALA A 49 -1.03 5.94 -6.34
C ALA A 49 -0.68 7.43 -6.32
N GLY A 50 0.29 7.84 -7.15
CA GLY A 50 0.65 9.23 -7.40
C GLY A 50 1.47 9.93 -6.32
N VAL A 51 1.82 9.23 -5.23
CA VAL A 51 2.58 9.79 -4.10
C VAL A 51 3.84 8.98 -3.82
N ALA A 52 4.67 9.46 -2.87
CA ALA A 52 5.87 8.76 -2.44
C ALA A 52 5.64 8.01 -1.12
N GLY A 53 6.42 6.96 -0.90
CA GLY A 53 6.37 6.18 0.34
C GLY A 53 6.65 7.02 1.57
N GLU A 54 7.71 7.84 1.55
CA GLU A 54 8.03 8.72 2.67
C GLU A 54 6.93 9.72 2.99
N LEU A 55 6.31 10.31 1.97
CA LEU A 55 5.22 11.28 2.16
C LEU A 55 4.03 10.64 2.86
N THR A 56 3.73 9.39 2.52
CA THR A 56 2.60 8.65 3.10
C THR A 56 2.91 8.16 4.52
N TRP A 57 4.11 7.59 4.72
CA TRP A 57 4.35 6.73 5.87
C TRP A 57 5.27 7.30 6.95
N THR A 58 6.07 8.34 6.69
CA THR A 58 7.07 8.82 7.68
C THR A 58 6.42 9.21 9.00
N PHE A 59 5.28 9.94 8.95
CA PHE A 59 4.59 10.32 10.18
C PHE A 59 4.04 9.11 10.94
N ILE A 60 3.47 8.15 10.24
CA ILE A 60 2.94 6.91 10.83
C ILE A 60 4.09 6.09 11.40
N ALA A 61 5.17 5.89 10.66
CA ALA A 61 6.34 5.11 11.08
C ALA A 61 6.97 5.60 12.38
N ASN A 62 6.93 6.92 12.66
CA ASN A 62 7.42 7.49 13.90
C ASN A 62 6.62 7.05 15.15
N TYR A 63 5.37 6.60 14.97
CA TYR A 63 4.48 6.13 16.04
C TYR A 63 4.29 4.61 16.04
N LEU A 64 4.92 3.88 15.11
CA LEU A 64 4.93 2.40 15.17
C LEU A 64 5.90 1.95 16.27
N GLU A 65 5.43 1.12 17.21
CA GLU A 65 6.19 0.82 18.43
C GLU A 65 6.87 -0.55 18.40
N HIS A 66 6.28 -1.52 17.70
CA HIS A 66 6.62 -2.93 17.83
C HIS A 66 7.61 -3.47 16.81
N TRP A 67 8.03 -2.66 15.82
CA TRP A 67 8.94 -3.10 14.76
C TRP A 67 10.35 -2.52 14.94
N ASP A 68 11.34 -3.38 14.73
CA ASP A 68 12.77 -3.02 14.78
C ASP A 68 13.23 -2.42 13.44
N GLU A 69 12.64 -2.90 12.33
CA GLU A 69 12.93 -2.44 10.97
C GLU A 69 11.61 -2.13 10.22
N ILE A 70 11.54 -0.95 9.61
CA ILE A 70 10.40 -0.49 8.81
C ILE A 70 10.92 -0.17 7.42
N LEU A 71 10.41 -0.84 6.39
CA LEU A 71 10.80 -0.66 5.00
C LEU A 71 9.69 0.07 4.24
N ILE A 72 10.03 1.16 3.58
CA ILE A 72 9.10 2.05 2.86
C ILE A 72 9.64 2.27 1.44
N PRO A 73 9.28 1.45 0.46
CA PRO A 73 9.62 1.68 -0.93
C PRO A 73 8.74 2.77 -1.55
N ASP A 74 9.27 3.45 -2.55
CA ASP A 74 8.48 4.13 -3.56
C ASP A 74 8.09 3.10 -4.62
N LEU A 75 6.79 2.91 -4.86
CA LEU A 75 6.30 1.98 -5.89
C LEU A 75 6.70 2.46 -7.30
N LEU A 76 6.78 1.55 -8.25
CA LEU A 76 7.26 1.82 -9.61
C LEU A 76 6.55 3.02 -10.26
N GLY A 77 7.33 3.91 -10.89
CA GLY A 77 6.86 5.11 -11.56
C GLY A 77 6.38 6.23 -10.62
N MET A 78 6.59 6.10 -9.30
CA MET A 78 6.15 7.07 -8.29
C MET A 78 7.30 7.43 -7.36
N GLY A 79 7.17 8.60 -6.69
CA GLY A 79 8.21 9.11 -5.82
C GLY A 79 9.54 9.25 -6.55
N ASN A 80 10.58 8.60 -6.01
CA ASN A 80 11.92 8.55 -6.59
C ASN A 80 12.25 7.22 -7.29
N SER A 81 11.25 6.34 -7.47
CA SER A 81 11.37 5.13 -8.28
C SER A 81 11.01 5.45 -9.73
N PHE A 82 11.91 5.13 -10.66
CA PHE A 82 11.76 5.49 -12.07
C PHE A 82 12.34 4.43 -13.00
N PHE A 83 11.98 4.55 -14.28
CA PHE A 83 12.50 3.74 -15.37
C PHE A 83 13.47 4.57 -16.21
N GLU A 84 14.63 4.01 -16.53
CA GLU A 84 15.53 4.56 -17.54
C GLU A 84 15.11 4.06 -18.94
N PRO A 85 15.09 4.90 -19.98
CA PRO A 85 15.41 6.33 -20.01
C PRO A 85 14.20 7.26 -19.86
N THR A 86 12.98 6.77 -19.62
CA THR A 86 11.78 7.64 -19.62
C THR A 86 10.75 7.29 -18.54
N ASP A 87 10.14 8.31 -17.94
CA ASP A 87 9.00 8.19 -17.01
C ASP A 87 7.68 7.74 -17.69
N THR A 88 7.68 7.49 -18.99
CA THR A 88 6.48 7.10 -19.75
C THR A 88 6.26 5.59 -19.83
N PHE A 89 7.15 4.81 -19.21
CA PHE A 89 7.07 3.35 -19.22
C PHE A 89 5.79 2.85 -18.54
N SER A 90 5.09 1.93 -19.20
CA SER A 90 3.92 1.26 -18.62
C SER A 90 4.38 0.10 -17.74
N PHE A 91 3.74 -0.07 -16.60
CA PHE A 91 4.00 -1.15 -15.66
C PHE A 91 2.68 -1.79 -15.20
N THR A 92 2.77 -2.99 -14.68
CA THR A 92 1.63 -3.77 -14.15
C THR A 92 1.73 -3.93 -12.64
N ILE A 93 0.67 -4.44 -12.02
CA ILE A 93 0.71 -4.86 -10.59
C ILE A 93 1.78 -5.95 -10.39
N ASN A 94 1.97 -6.86 -11.36
CA ASN A 94 3.02 -7.87 -11.28
C ASN A 94 4.43 -7.26 -11.28
N ASP A 95 4.69 -6.23 -12.08
CA ASP A 95 6.00 -5.57 -12.10
C ASP A 95 6.31 -4.91 -10.75
N MET A 96 5.29 -4.28 -10.12
CA MET A 96 5.42 -3.77 -8.75
C MET A 96 5.77 -4.88 -7.76
N MET A 97 5.07 -6.02 -7.81
CA MET A 97 5.35 -7.17 -6.93
C MET A 97 6.77 -7.71 -7.15
N GLN A 98 7.23 -7.87 -8.38
CA GLN A 98 8.57 -8.39 -8.67
C GLN A 98 9.67 -7.45 -8.14
N SER A 99 9.46 -6.12 -8.23
CA SER A 99 10.37 -5.15 -7.63
C SER A 99 10.42 -5.25 -6.10
N LEU A 100 9.28 -5.49 -5.45
CA LEU A 100 9.20 -5.71 -4.00
C LEU A 100 9.85 -7.03 -3.59
N PHE A 101 9.66 -8.13 -4.32
CA PHE A 101 10.37 -9.38 -4.08
C PHE A 101 11.89 -9.19 -4.15
N SER A 102 12.37 -8.46 -5.15
CA SER A 102 13.80 -8.14 -5.29
C SER A 102 14.32 -7.33 -4.11
N LEU A 103 13.53 -6.36 -3.63
CA LEU A 103 13.87 -5.55 -2.46
C LEU A 103 13.90 -6.38 -1.16
N LEU A 104 12.90 -7.24 -0.95
CA LEU A 104 12.84 -8.13 0.22
C LEU A 104 14.01 -9.13 0.24
N ARG A 105 14.38 -9.70 -0.92
CA ARG A 105 15.56 -10.55 -1.07
C ARG A 105 16.86 -9.80 -0.78
N HIS A 106 16.99 -8.58 -1.31
CA HIS A 106 18.17 -7.73 -1.06
C HIS A 106 18.41 -7.52 0.43
N HIS A 107 17.33 -7.36 1.21
CA HIS A 107 17.40 -7.20 2.67
C HIS A 107 17.34 -8.52 3.46
N ASN A 108 17.22 -9.67 2.80
CA ASN A 108 17.02 -10.99 3.43
C ASN A 108 15.82 -11.00 4.39
N TRP A 109 14.70 -10.37 3.99
CA TRP A 109 13.46 -10.39 4.76
C TRP A 109 12.65 -11.64 4.45
N GLN A 110 12.54 -12.54 5.42
CA GLN A 110 11.77 -13.79 5.29
C GLN A 110 10.43 -13.71 6.01
N SER A 111 10.37 -13.05 7.17
CA SER A 111 9.13 -12.86 7.92
C SER A 111 8.94 -11.39 8.23
N PHE A 112 7.74 -10.87 7.93
CA PHE A 112 7.40 -9.46 8.12
C PHE A 112 5.88 -9.27 8.21
N ASP A 113 5.45 -8.18 8.85
CA ASP A 113 4.10 -7.67 8.75
C ASP A 113 4.00 -6.74 7.53
N LEU A 114 2.79 -6.54 7.02
CA LEU A 114 2.56 -5.79 5.79
C LEU A 114 1.43 -4.78 5.98
N ALA A 115 1.65 -3.54 5.58
CA ALA A 115 0.59 -2.55 5.52
C ALA A 115 0.56 -1.86 4.15
N GLY A 116 -0.64 -1.72 3.60
CA GLY A 116 -0.84 -1.11 2.29
C GLY A 116 -1.99 -0.11 2.28
N TYR A 117 -1.75 1.05 1.67
CA TYR A 117 -2.73 2.10 1.48
C TYR A 117 -3.12 2.22 0.01
N SER A 118 -4.42 2.24 -0.28
CA SER A 118 -4.97 2.45 -1.63
C SER A 118 -4.37 1.46 -2.65
N LEU A 119 -3.64 1.92 -3.67
CA LEU A 119 -2.88 1.07 -4.59
C LEU A 119 -1.95 0.10 -3.83
N GLY A 120 -1.21 0.62 -2.85
CA GLY A 120 -0.32 -0.21 -2.01
C GLY A 120 -1.08 -1.30 -1.26
N GLY A 121 -2.35 -1.09 -0.94
CA GLY A 121 -3.23 -2.11 -0.36
C GLY A 121 -3.54 -3.25 -1.34
N LEU A 122 -3.79 -2.94 -2.61
CA LEU A 122 -3.95 -3.96 -3.64
C LEU A 122 -2.65 -4.73 -3.89
N VAL A 123 -1.53 -4.01 -4.00
CA VAL A 123 -0.21 -4.63 -4.18
C VAL A 123 0.14 -5.52 -2.98
N ALA A 124 -0.22 -5.11 -1.75
CA ALA A 124 -0.03 -5.91 -0.54
C ALA A 124 -0.84 -7.23 -0.57
N LEU A 125 -2.09 -7.17 -1.02
CA LEU A 125 -2.93 -8.37 -1.19
C LEU A 125 -2.30 -9.36 -2.16
N GLU A 126 -1.88 -8.88 -3.33
CA GLU A 126 -1.26 -9.72 -4.36
C GLU A 126 0.11 -10.25 -3.93
N LEU A 127 0.93 -9.42 -3.27
CA LEU A 127 2.21 -9.86 -2.73
C LEU A 127 2.02 -11.00 -1.71
N ASN A 128 1.06 -10.87 -0.80
CA ASN A 128 0.73 -11.91 0.17
C ASN A 128 0.21 -13.18 -0.51
N ARG A 129 -0.72 -13.07 -1.48
CA ARG A 129 -1.24 -14.21 -2.23
C ARG A 129 -0.11 -14.98 -2.94
N GLU A 130 0.80 -14.26 -3.57
CA GLU A 130 1.91 -14.85 -4.31
C GLU A 130 2.91 -15.53 -3.35
N ILE A 131 3.18 -14.93 -2.18
CA ILE A 131 4.00 -15.56 -1.13
C ILE A 131 3.36 -16.88 -0.69
N CYS A 132 2.04 -16.89 -0.38
CA CYS A 132 1.32 -18.09 0.03
C CYS A 132 1.31 -19.18 -1.06
N ALA A 133 1.17 -18.78 -2.34
CA ALA A 133 1.14 -19.71 -3.46
C ALA A 133 2.50 -20.40 -3.72
N ARG A 134 3.61 -19.76 -3.33
CA ARG A 134 4.97 -20.29 -3.53
C ARG A 134 5.43 -21.26 -2.43
N VAL A 135 4.75 -21.33 -1.30
CA VAL A 135 5.07 -22.31 -0.23
C VAL A 135 4.55 -23.71 -0.66
N PRO A 136 5.34 -24.80 -0.62
CA PRO A 136 6.69 -24.97 -0.08
C PRO A 136 7.84 -24.79 -1.09
N SER A 137 7.58 -24.41 -2.33
CA SER A 137 8.57 -24.39 -3.41
C SER A 137 9.43 -23.12 -3.48
N CYS A 138 9.18 -22.11 -2.61
CA CYS A 138 9.93 -20.87 -2.62
C CYS A 138 11.25 -21.04 -1.85
N PRO A 139 12.42 -20.86 -2.50
CA PRO A 139 13.71 -20.92 -1.82
C PRO A 139 13.88 -19.84 -0.75
N ASP A 140 13.06 -18.78 -0.79
CA ASP A 140 13.17 -17.64 0.10
C ASP A 140 12.38 -17.79 1.41
N ASN A 141 11.51 -18.81 1.54
CA ASN A 141 10.66 -19.08 2.73
C ASN A 141 9.99 -17.81 3.30
N MET A 142 9.49 -16.92 2.41
CA MET A 142 8.85 -15.68 2.84
C MET A 142 7.48 -15.96 3.47
N SER A 143 7.13 -15.16 4.48
CA SER A 143 5.81 -15.21 5.13
C SER A 143 5.37 -13.83 5.60
N VAL A 144 4.07 -13.56 5.47
CA VAL A 144 3.42 -12.36 6.02
C VAL A 144 2.73 -12.77 7.33
N GLY A 145 3.09 -12.13 8.44
CA GLY A 145 2.52 -12.40 9.75
C GLY A 145 1.12 -11.81 9.89
N HIS A 146 1.02 -10.49 9.73
CA HIS A 146 -0.23 -9.73 9.79
C HIS A 146 -0.33 -8.75 8.63
N LEU A 147 -1.57 -8.39 8.28
CA LEU A 147 -1.85 -7.46 7.19
C LEU A 147 -2.71 -6.29 7.66
N CYS A 148 -2.31 -5.06 7.33
CA CYS A 148 -3.15 -3.88 7.47
C CYS A 148 -3.51 -3.35 6.07
N LEU A 149 -4.80 -3.22 5.79
CA LEU A 149 -5.31 -2.65 4.55
C LEU A 149 -6.02 -1.34 4.82
N ILE A 150 -5.43 -0.25 4.35
CA ILE A 150 -6.02 1.09 4.48
C ILE A 150 -6.64 1.44 3.14
N GLU A 151 -7.96 1.35 3.06
CA GLU A 151 -8.73 1.68 1.85
C GLU A 151 -8.10 1.12 0.55
N PRO A 152 -7.88 -0.20 0.47
CA PRO A 152 -7.19 -0.81 -0.67
C PRO A 152 -7.92 -0.51 -1.98
N ALA A 153 -7.17 -0.41 -3.09
CA ALA A 153 -7.75 -0.20 -4.43
C ALA A 153 -8.49 -1.46 -4.94
N LEU A 154 -9.18 -2.14 -4.05
CA LEU A 154 -10.07 -3.26 -4.28
C LEU A 154 -11.47 -2.81 -3.84
N PHE A 155 -12.26 -2.38 -4.81
CA PHE A 155 -13.65 -2.04 -4.56
C PHE A 155 -14.50 -3.28 -4.62
N SER A 156 -15.50 -3.36 -3.75
CA SER A 156 -16.55 -4.37 -3.82
C SER A 156 -17.90 -3.67 -3.96
N ASP A 157 -18.77 -4.32 -4.68
CA ASP A 157 -20.17 -3.94 -4.85
C ASP A 157 -21.00 -5.24 -4.79
N GLN A 158 -22.27 -5.18 -5.10
CA GLN A 158 -23.18 -6.33 -5.11
C GLN A 158 -22.70 -7.47 -6.02
N SER A 159 -21.83 -7.15 -7.01
CA SER A 159 -21.24 -8.13 -7.91
C SER A 159 -19.84 -7.72 -8.37
N LEU A 160 -19.03 -8.68 -8.78
CA LEU A 160 -17.74 -8.42 -9.43
C LEU A 160 -17.92 -7.54 -10.68
N ARG A 161 -19.02 -7.71 -11.42
CA ARG A 161 -19.33 -6.91 -12.62
C ARG A 161 -19.50 -5.43 -12.28
N SER A 162 -20.23 -5.10 -11.22
CA SER A 162 -20.41 -3.71 -10.78
C SER A 162 -19.11 -3.08 -10.30
N ALA A 163 -18.30 -3.85 -9.55
CA ALA A 163 -16.97 -3.40 -9.11
C ALA A 163 -16.05 -3.12 -10.29
N LEU A 164 -16.04 -3.97 -11.32
CA LEU A 164 -15.28 -3.75 -12.55
C LEU A 164 -15.77 -2.52 -13.32
N ALA A 165 -17.09 -2.34 -13.45
CA ALA A 165 -17.67 -1.16 -14.11
C ALA A 165 -17.28 0.15 -13.40
N PHE A 166 -17.31 0.16 -12.07
CA PHE A 166 -16.83 1.31 -11.30
C PHE A 166 -15.32 1.54 -11.56
N ARG A 167 -14.52 0.48 -11.57
CA ARG A 167 -13.07 0.60 -11.83
C ARG A 167 -12.76 1.18 -13.20
N GLU A 168 -13.57 0.86 -14.22
CA GLU A 168 -13.40 1.42 -15.58
C GLU A 168 -13.53 2.95 -15.63
N THR A 169 -14.23 3.59 -14.69
CA THR A 169 -14.35 5.06 -14.63
C THR A 169 -13.01 5.76 -14.43
N PHE A 170 -11.99 5.07 -13.97
CA PHE A 170 -10.63 5.62 -13.80
C PHE A 170 -9.83 5.64 -15.11
N THR A 171 -10.19 4.83 -16.10
CA THR A 171 -9.46 4.75 -17.37
C THR A 171 -9.46 6.07 -18.15
N PRO A 172 -10.59 6.78 -18.36
CA PRO A 172 -10.58 8.08 -19.02
C PRO A 172 -9.81 9.14 -18.23
N ILE A 173 -9.84 9.10 -16.90
CA ILE A 173 -9.06 10.02 -16.06
C ILE A 173 -7.56 9.82 -16.32
N ALA A 174 -7.08 8.57 -16.30
CA ALA A 174 -5.69 8.25 -16.58
C ALA A 174 -5.26 8.70 -17.98
N ASN A 175 -6.10 8.47 -19.00
CA ASN A 175 -5.81 8.89 -20.37
C ASN A 175 -5.76 10.42 -20.51
N ASN A 176 -6.66 11.14 -19.85
CA ASN A 176 -6.67 12.60 -19.83
C ASN A 176 -5.41 13.17 -19.14
N ILE A 177 -4.99 12.58 -18.01
CA ILE A 177 -3.74 12.96 -17.33
C ILE A 177 -2.53 12.73 -18.26
N LYS A 178 -2.51 11.63 -19.03
CA LYS A 178 -1.43 11.39 -20.00
C LYS A 178 -1.44 12.38 -21.16
N ALA A 179 -2.61 12.81 -21.60
CA ALA A 179 -2.77 13.79 -22.68
C ALA A 179 -2.43 15.23 -22.24
N ASP A 180 -2.85 15.62 -21.04
CA ASP A 180 -2.54 16.91 -20.43
C ASP A 180 -2.23 16.77 -18.94
N PRO A 181 -0.96 16.52 -18.59
CA PRO A 181 -0.54 16.32 -17.19
C PRO A 181 -0.56 17.61 -16.36
N SER A 182 -0.76 18.77 -16.99
CA SER A 182 -0.84 20.07 -16.31
C SER A 182 -2.26 20.42 -15.85
N ASP A 183 -3.29 19.80 -16.45
CA ASP A 183 -4.69 20.11 -16.13
C ASP A 183 -5.11 19.50 -14.78
N SER A 184 -5.25 20.35 -13.77
CA SER A 184 -5.67 19.97 -12.41
C SER A 184 -7.04 19.30 -12.33
N ARG A 185 -7.93 19.55 -13.30
CA ARG A 185 -9.30 18.99 -13.34
C ARG A 185 -9.29 17.47 -13.42
N HIS A 186 -8.30 16.87 -14.10
CA HIS A 186 -8.18 15.43 -14.22
C HIS A 186 -7.83 14.76 -12.87
N PHE A 187 -7.01 15.43 -12.06
CA PHE A 187 -6.67 14.97 -10.71
C PHE A 187 -7.83 15.18 -9.74
N MET A 188 -8.57 16.27 -9.89
CA MET A 188 -9.79 16.51 -9.11
C MET A 188 -10.83 15.43 -9.39
N ALA A 189 -11.04 15.04 -10.65
CA ALA A 189 -11.97 13.96 -11.01
C ALA A 189 -11.61 12.63 -10.32
N PHE A 190 -10.31 12.33 -10.16
CA PHE A 190 -9.88 11.18 -9.36
C PHE A 190 -10.27 11.32 -7.88
N LEU A 191 -9.99 12.48 -7.27
CA LEU A 191 -10.33 12.75 -5.87
C LEU A 191 -11.84 12.63 -5.62
N ASP A 192 -12.67 13.08 -6.56
CA ASP A 192 -14.13 12.99 -6.49
C ASP A 192 -14.63 11.54 -6.49
N LEU A 193 -13.95 10.64 -7.24
CA LEU A 193 -14.31 9.23 -7.27
C LEU A 193 -13.93 8.48 -5.97
N VAL A 194 -12.75 8.74 -5.44
CA VAL A 194 -12.26 8.01 -4.25
C VAL A 194 -12.81 8.56 -2.94
N SER A 195 -13.18 9.86 -2.92
CA SER A 195 -13.71 10.54 -1.73
C SER A 195 -14.94 11.40 -2.09
N PRO A 196 -16.06 10.77 -2.50
CA PRO A 196 -17.26 11.49 -2.97
C PRO A 196 -17.89 12.38 -1.88
N HIS A 197 -17.66 12.06 -0.61
CA HIS A 197 -18.21 12.78 0.54
C HIS A 197 -17.17 13.63 1.29
N ARG A 198 -15.97 13.83 0.68
CA ARG A 198 -14.95 14.67 1.32
C ARG A 198 -15.48 16.08 1.55
N LYS A 199 -15.08 16.67 2.68
CA LYS A 199 -15.31 18.09 2.95
C LYS A 199 -14.34 18.88 2.09
N GLY A 200 -14.73 19.23 0.87
CA GLY A 200 -13.93 20.01 -0.07
C GLY A 200 -13.45 21.32 0.59
N HIS A 201 -12.14 21.55 0.55
CA HIS A 201 -11.55 22.81 0.96
C HIS A 201 -10.46 23.14 -0.06
N GLU A 202 -10.60 24.27 -0.71
CA GLU A 202 -9.78 24.70 -1.85
C GLU A 202 -8.26 24.47 -1.63
N LYS A 203 -7.73 24.88 -0.47
CA LYS A 203 -6.30 24.71 -0.14
C LYS A 203 -5.90 23.24 0.01
N THR A 204 -6.77 22.43 0.59
CA THR A 204 -6.51 20.99 0.80
C THR A 204 -6.54 20.24 -0.53
N ASP A 205 -7.52 20.55 -1.37
CA ASP A 205 -7.68 19.95 -2.69
C ASP A 205 -6.51 20.38 -3.61
N ALA A 206 -6.14 21.67 -3.60
CA ALA A 206 -4.97 22.14 -4.34
C ALA A 206 -3.66 21.43 -3.93
N LEU A 207 -3.45 21.22 -2.63
CA LEU A 207 -2.29 20.48 -2.13
C LEU A 207 -2.32 18.99 -2.55
N ALA A 208 -3.50 18.37 -2.52
CA ALA A 208 -3.66 16.99 -2.97
C ALA A 208 -3.34 16.85 -4.48
N VAL A 209 -3.89 17.75 -5.31
CA VAL A 209 -3.59 17.82 -6.74
C VAL A 209 -2.10 18.03 -6.99
N GLN A 210 -1.48 19.00 -6.32
CA GLN A 210 -0.05 19.27 -6.46
C GLN A 210 0.80 18.03 -6.17
N ARG A 211 0.44 17.24 -5.16
CA ARG A 211 1.15 15.99 -4.83
C ARG A 211 1.02 14.93 -5.93
N LEU A 212 -0.17 14.79 -6.52
CA LEU A 212 -0.41 13.85 -7.62
C LEU A 212 0.29 14.26 -8.91
N GLN A 213 0.47 15.58 -9.13
CA GLN A 213 1.15 16.16 -10.30
C GLN A 213 2.69 16.03 -10.26
N VAL A 214 3.28 15.55 -9.16
CA VAL A 214 4.75 15.35 -9.08
C VAL A 214 5.23 14.31 -10.12
N ARG A 215 4.46 13.24 -10.32
CA ARG A 215 4.73 12.16 -11.29
C ARG A 215 3.45 11.80 -12.04
N PRO A 216 2.94 12.70 -12.90
CA PRO A 216 1.60 12.55 -13.49
C PRO A 216 1.49 11.31 -14.39
N HIS A 217 2.51 10.99 -15.19
CA HIS A 217 2.52 9.77 -16.01
C HIS A 217 2.58 8.50 -15.16
N GLY A 218 3.40 8.49 -14.11
CA GLY A 218 3.46 7.39 -13.14
C GLY A 218 2.12 7.18 -12.44
N PHE A 219 1.46 8.25 -12.03
CA PHE A 219 0.11 8.20 -11.45
C PHE A 219 -0.91 7.63 -12.45
N ALA A 220 -0.95 8.15 -13.67
CA ALA A 220 -1.85 7.66 -14.72
C ALA A 220 -1.61 6.17 -15.04
N ASN A 221 -0.34 5.76 -15.15
CA ASN A 221 0.02 4.35 -15.37
C ASN A 221 -0.40 3.46 -14.19
N ALA A 222 -0.30 3.95 -12.95
CA ALA A 222 -0.78 3.23 -11.77
C ALA A 222 -2.31 3.01 -11.80
N LEU A 223 -3.09 4.02 -12.21
CA LEU A 223 -4.54 3.87 -12.40
C LEU A 223 -4.87 2.82 -13.46
N LEU A 224 -4.16 2.84 -14.60
CA LEU A 224 -4.33 1.85 -15.67
C LEU A 224 -3.90 0.45 -15.22
N ALA A 225 -2.79 0.31 -14.48
CA ALA A 225 -2.33 -0.97 -13.95
C ALA A 225 -3.39 -1.65 -13.08
N VAL A 226 -4.06 -0.87 -12.20
CA VAL A 226 -5.17 -1.39 -11.37
C VAL A 226 -6.37 -1.76 -12.25
N SER A 227 -6.72 -0.95 -13.26
CA SER A 227 -7.85 -1.25 -14.16
C SER A 227 -7.58 -2.51 -14.99
N TYR A 228 -6.37 -2.70 -15.50
CA TYR A 228 -5.97 -3.93 -16.19
C TYR A 228 -6.00 -5.14 -15.26
N TYR A 229 -5.43 -5.02 -14.05
CA TYR A 229 -5.47 -6.08 -13.07
C TYR A 229 -6.91 -6.48 -12.74
N ALA A 230 -7.79 -5.51 -12.49
CA ALA A 230 -9.20 -5.77 -12.17
C ALA A 230 -9.89 -6.61 -13.27
N LYS A 231 -9.59 -6.38 -14.56
CA LYS A 231 -10.12 -7.16 -15.69
C LYS A 231 -9.65 -8.61 -15.71
N THR A 232 -8.53 -8.94 -15.06
CA THR A 232 -8.06 -10.32 -14.94
C THR A 232 -8.75 -11.10 -13.82
N LEU A 233 -9.43 -10.38 -12.90
CA LEU A 233 -10.14 -11.01 -11.81
C LEU A 233 -11.42 -11.70 -12.29
N ASN A 234 -11.60 -12.91 -11.79
CA ASN A 234 -12.86 -13.64 -11.82
C ASN A 234 -13.22 -14.06 -10.38
N GLU A 235 -14.39 -14.66 -10.19
CA GLU A 235 -14.84 -15.06 -8.85
C GLU A 235 -13.88 -16.04 -8.16
N THR A 236 -13.26 -16.95 -8.91
CA THR A 236 -12.31 -17.93 -8.36
C THR A 236 -11.03 -17.23 -7.91
N SER A 237 -10.44 -16.39 -8.76
CA SER A 237 -9.21 -15.66 -8.40
C SER A 237 -9.45 -14.67 -7.26
N LEU A 238 -10.61 -14.01 -7.21
CA LEU A 238 -10.99 -13.13 -6.10
C LEU A 238 -11.12 -13.93 -4.78
N LYS A 239 -11.78 -15.10 -4.80
CA LYS A 239 -11.87 -15.99 -3.63
C LYS A 239 -10.48 -16.44 -3.16
N GLN A 240 -9.59 -16.82 -4.07
CA GLN A 240 -8.22 -17.20 -3.74
C GLN A 240 -7.44 -16.04 -3.11
N LEU A 241 -7.60 -14.81 -3.65
CA LEU A 241 -7.00 -13.62 -3.10
C LEU A 241 -7.45 -13.37 -1.66
N LEU A 242 -8.76 -13.43 -1.40
CA LEU A 242 -9.35 -13.18 -0.09
C LEU A 242 -9.04 -14.30 0.92
N ALA A 243 -9.01 -15.55 0.48
CA ALA A 243 -8.71 -16.69 1.35
C ALA A 243 -7.24 -16.75 1.80
N ALA A 244 -6.33 -16.10 1.07
CA ALA A 244 -4.91 -16.04 1.43
C ALA A 244 -4.59 -14.97 2.50
N ILE A 245 -5.55 -14.11 2.86
CA ILE A 245 -5.32 -12.97 3.76
C ILE A 245 -5.01 -13.47 5.17
N PRO A 246 -3.88 -13.07 5.79
CA PRO A 246 -3.57 -13.38 7.18
C PRO A 246 -4.44 -12.55 8.14
N PRO A 247 -4.41 -12.83 9.45
CA PRO A 247 -5.05 -11.96 10.46
C PRO A 247 -4.59 -10.51 10.33
N GLY A 248 -5.48 -9.58 10.69
CA GLY A 248 -5.13 -8.16 10.62
C GLY A 248 -6.31 -7.22 10.66
N VAL A 249 -6.15 -6.03 10.04
CA VAL A 249 -7.14 -4.96 10.12
C VAL A 249 -7.34 -4.22 8.80
N GLY A 250 -8.60 -3.92 8.50
CA GLY A 250 -9.02 -2.96 7.50
C GLY A 250 -9.34 -1.62 8.15
N ILE A 251 -8.74 -0.53 7.66
CA ILE A 251 -9.00 0.83 8.15
C ILE A 251 -9.66 1.64 7.04
N ILE A 252 -10.79 2.29 7.35
CA ILE A 252 -11.62 3.00 6.39
C ILE A 252 -12.03 4.36 6.96
N GLY A 253 -12.14 5.37 6.09
CA GLY A 253 -12.75 6.65 6.43
C GLY A 253 -14.27 6.61 6.32
N GLU A 254 -14.97 7.26 7.23
CA GLU A 254 -16.44 7.38 7.22
C GLU A 254 -16.97 8.09 5.96
N LEU A 255 -16.18 9.02 5.41
CA LEU A 255 -16.52 9.84 4.25
C LEU A 255 -16.00 9.27 2.91
N SER A 256 -15.42 8.08 2.95
CA SER A 256 -14.88 7.40 1.77
C SER A 256 -15.98 6.69 0.96
N ASN A 257 -15.61 6.16 -0.20
CA ASN A 257 -16.54 5.40 -1.04
C ASN A 257 -17.04 4.13 -0.31
N ALA A 258 -18.35 3.92 -0.33
CA ALA A 258 -18.99 2.78 0.36
C ALA A 258 -18.49 1.41 -0.14
N GLY A 259 -18.04 1.30 -1.39
CA GLY A 259 -17.45 0.07 -1.93
C GLY A 259 -16.20 -0.39 -1.19
N LEU A 260 -15.48 0.53 -0.53
CA LEU A 260 -14.32 0.18 0.31
C LEU A 260 -14.76 -0.55 1.59
N MET A 261 -15.88 -0.14 2.20
CA MET A 261 -16.45 -0.83 3.35
C MET A 261 -16.91 -2.24 2.98
N LEU A 262 -17.60 -2.38 1.84
CA LEU A 262 -18.04 -3.68 1.34
C LEU A 262 -16.86 -4.61 1.06
N ALA A 263 -15.75 -4.09 0.51
CA ALA A 263 -14.53 -4.86 0.31
C ALA A 263 -14.00 -5.44 1.63
N GLN A 264 -13.97 -4.65 2.71
CA GLN A 264 -13.52 -5.13 4.02
C GLN A 264 -14.49 -6.15 4.63
N GLN A 265 -15.79 -5.98 4.46
CA GLN A 265 -16.78 -6.96 4.90
C GLN A 265 -16.63 -8.29 4.16
N ASN A 266 -16.31 -8.25 2.87
CA ASN A 266 -16.03 -9.45 2.10
C ASN A 266 -14.75 -10.16 2.61
N ILE A 267 -13.68 -9.42 2.94
CA ILE A 267 -12.49 -9.99 3.56
C ILE A 267 -12.86 -10.74 4.84
N LYS A 268 -13.68 -10.13 5.70
CA LYS A 268 -14.08 -10.73 6.98
C LYS A 268 -14.83 -12.05 6.83
N GLN A 269 -15.52 -12.28 5.71
CA GLN A 269 -16.18 -13.57 5.43
C GLN A 269 -15.18 -14.72 5.21
N TYR A 270 -13.98 -14.41 4.67
CA TYR A 270 -12.92 -15.40 4.43
C TYR A 270 -11.92 -15.49 5.57
N GLN A 271 -11.72 -14.38 6.31
CA GLN A 271 -10.80 -14.30 7.44
C GLN A 271 -11.57 -13.86 8.71
N PRO A 272 -12.03 -14.80 9.55
CA PRO A 272 -12.80 -14.49 10.76
C PRO A 272 -12.08 -13.56 11.75
N ASN A 273 -10.73 -13.63 11.80
CA ASN A 273 -9.89 -12.78 12.64
C ASN A 273 -9.55 -11.43 12.00
N TRP A 274 -10.27 -11.05 10.93
CA TRP A 274 -10.13 -9.73 10.32
C TRP A 274 -10.92 -8.69 11.10
N HIS A 275 -10.25 -7.62 11.54
CA HIS A 275 -10.85 -6.48 12.19
C HIS A 275 -11.18 -5.39 11.17
N ILE A 276 -12.24 -4.62 11.41
CA ILE A 276 -12.63 -3.48 10.57
C ILE A 276 -12.76 -2.26 11.46
N GLU A 277 -11.96 -1.24 11.17
CA GLU A 277 -11.94 0.03 11.90
C GLU A 277 -12.37 1.17 10.99
N GLN A 278 -13.40 1.92 11.40
CA GLN A 278 -13.88 3.09 10.69
C GLN A 278 -13.49 4.37 11.41
N LEU A 279 -12.78 5.25 10.74
CA LEU A 279 -12.36 6.53 11.27
C LEU A 279 -13.40 7.61 10.99
N ALA A 280 -14.02 8.14 12.05
CA ALA A 280 -15.00 9.20 11.99
C ALA A 280 -14.42 10.49 11.39
N ASN A 281 -15.22 11.17 10.54
CA ASN A 281 -14.85 12.41 9.86
C ASN A 281 -13.53 12.32 9.06
N ALA A 282 -13.21 11.14 8.52
CA ALA A 282 -12.06 10.90 7.66
C ALA A 282 -12.54 10.40 6.29
N ASP A 283 -11.82 10.76 5.26
CA ASP A 283 -11.99 10.34 3.87
C ASP A 283 -10.76 9.55 3.40
N HIS A 284 -10.63 9.34 2.09
CA HIS A 284 -9.48 8.61 1.52
C HIS A 284 -8.12 9.20 1.91
N SER A 285 -8.04 10.45 2.34
CA SER A 285 -6.80 11.10 2.81
C SER A 285 -6.42 10.76 4.26
N LEU A 286 -7.08 9.81 4.91
CA LEU A 286 -6.95 9.49 6.34
C LEU A 286 -5.51 9.24 6.83
N VAL A 287 -4.63 8.70 5.98
CA VAL A 287 -3.21 8.48 6.30
C VAL A 287 -2.44 9.78 6.51
N TYR A 288 -2.90 10.88 5.92
CA TYR A 288 -2.30 12.22 6.04
C TYR A 288 -2.95 13.05 7.13
N VAL A 289 -4.26 12.90 7.35
CA VAL A 289 -5.02 13.74 8.28
C VAL A 289 -5.16 13.11 9.67
N ARG A 290 -4.98 11.80 9.78
CA ARG A 290 -5.09 11.04 11.05
C ARG A 290 -3.90 10.09 11.29
N PRO A 291 -2.64 10.45 11.00
CA PRO A 291 -1.51 9.52 10.99
C PRO A 291 -1.28 8.83 12.36
N LYS A 292 -1.45 9.55 13.48
CA LYS A 292 -1.34 8.98 14.83
C LYS A 292 -2.40 7.90 15.10
N LYS A 293 -3.63 8.15 14.65
CA LYS A 293 -4.73 7.18 14.85
C LYS A 293 -4.49 5.92 14.02
N VAL A 294 -4.04 6.10 12.76
CA VAL A 294 -3.65 4.99 11.89
C VAL A 294 -2.52 4.17 12.53
N ALA A 295 -1.46 4.81 13.01
CA ALA A 295 -0.35 4.13 13.68
C ALA A 295 -0.81 3.36 14.92
N HIS A 296 -1.70 3.95 15.72
CA HIS A 296 -2.27 3.28 16.91
C HIS A 296 -3.04 2.01 16.52
N LEU A 297 -3.85 2.06 15.47
CA LEU A 297 -4.57 0.87 14.98
C LEU A 297 -3.60 -0.19 14.46
N ILE A 298 -2.56 0.19 13.70
CA ILE A 298 -1.53 -0.75 13.26
C ILE A 298 -0.84 -1.40 14.47
N ASN A 299 -0.46 -0.63 15.50
CA ASN A 299 0.15 -1.16 16.70
C ASN A 299 -0.76 -2.16 17.43
N ASN A 300 -2.06 -1.90 17.49
CA ASN A 300 -3.01 -2.75 18.23
C ASN A 300 -3.35 -4.06 17.52
N TYR A 301 -3.39 -4.06 16.19
CA TYR A 301 -3.92 -5.21 15.44
C TYR A 301 -2.85 -6.06 14.73
N LEU A 302 -1.62 -5.57 14.62
CA LEU A 302 -0.51 -6.30 14.02
C LEU A 302 0.52 -6.77 15.07
N CYS A 303 0.11 -6.94 16.34
CA CYS A 303 0.99 -7.35 17.44
C CYS A 303 0.68 -8.74 17.95
#